data_21f8cfb5b63dd7c3132025480e585821
#
_entry.id   21f8cfb5b63dd7c3132025480e585821
#
_cell.length_a   1.000
_cell.length_b   1.000
_cell.length_c   1.000
_cell.angle_alpha   90.00
_cell.angle_beta   90.00
_cell.angle_gamma   90.00
#
_symmetry.space_group_name_H-M   'P 1'
#
loop_
_entity.id
_entity.type
_entity.pdbx_description
1 polymer ?
#
loop_
_entity_poly.entity_id
_entity_poly.type
_entity_poly.pdbx_seq_one_letter_code
_entity_poly.pdbx_strand_id
1 'polypeptide(L)'
;MITYPIVEIFHSVQGEGFHNGVPHIFVRFGNCNLRCEWCDTDFLTYNEMSLDSIIDEISKFDCERVIFTGGEPCLQDLETIGRRLKENGKHLSIETNGTMVVPEIIDWICVSPKDQLYPNMKISQRNGDELKVVYCGQDLT
;
A
#
# COMPACT_ATOMS: atom_id res chain seq x y z
N MET A 1 11.64 -0.60 -19.97
CA MET A 1 10.49 0.18 -19.43
C MET A 1 10.05 -0.43 -18.10
N ILE A 2 9.96 0.37 -17.07
CA ILE A 2 9.47 -0.08 -15.76
C ILE A 2 7.95 -0.11 -15.78
N THR A 3 7.37 -1.23 -15.39
CA THR A 3 5.93 -1.38 -15.24
C THR A 3 5.57 -1.88 -13.84
N TYR A 4 4.33 -1.65 -13.45
CA TYR A 4 3.79 -2.07 -12.17
C TYR A 4 2.44 -2.74 -12.39
N PRO A 5 2.12 -3.80 -11.61
CA PRO A 5 0.80 -4.42 -11.67
C PRO A 5 -0.21 -3.53 -10.93
N ILE A 6 -1.15 -2.94 -11.65
CA ILE A 6 -2.12 -1.98 -11.08
C ILE A 6 -3.53 -2.56 -11.17
N VAL A 7 -4.19 -2.67 -10.02
CA VAL A 7 -5.61 -3.01 -9.94
C VAL A 7 -6.45 -1.76 -10.23
N GLU A 8 -6.17 -0.67 -9.52
CA GLU A 8 -6.89 0.59 -9.71
C GLU A 8 -6.10 1.77 -9.14
N ILE A 9 -6.39 2.96 -9.67
CA ILE A 9 -5.90 4.23 -9.13
C ILE A 9 -7.12 5.14 -9.03
N PHE A 10 -7.41 5.63 -7.82
CA PHE A 10 -8.59 6.44 -7.62
C PHE A 10 -8.39 7.47 -6.51
N HIS A 11 -9.20 8.53 -6.53
CA HIS A 11 -9.19 9.60 -5.54
C HIS A 11 -10.40 9.42 -4.62
N SER A 12 -10.14 9.33 -3.31
CA SER A 12 -11.18 9.15 -2.31
C SER A 12 -10.68 9.63 -0.96
N VAL A 13 -11.53 9.55 0.06
CA VAL A 13 -11.11 9.83 1.44
C VAL A 13 -10.65 8.55 2.10
N GLN A 14 -9.63 8.66 2.97
CA GLN A 14 -9.18 7.53 3.77
C GLN A 14 -10.28 7.18 4.78
N GLY A 15 -10.68 5.92 4.80
CA GLY A 15 -11.76 5.44 5.68
C GLY A 15 -11.30 4.91 7.02
N GLU A 16 -10.01 4.79 7.26
CA GLU A 16 -9.44 4.13 8.43
C GLU A 16 -8.20 4.84 8.93
N GLY A 17 -7.87 4.63 10.21
CA GLY A 17 -6.62 5.04 10.81
C GLY A 17 -6.52 6.52 11.11
N PHE A 18 -5.29 6.95 11.34
CA PHE A 18 -4.99 8.32 11.74
C PHE A 18 -5.46 9.36 10.71
N HIS A 19 -5.34 9.03 9.43
CA HIS A 19 -5.72 9.93 8.35
C HIS A 19 -7.18 9.76 7.89
N ASN A 20 -8.04 9.15 8.74
CA ASN A 20 -9.45 8.97 8.44
C ASN A 20 -10.10 10.32 8.07
N GLY A 21 -10.79 10.35 6.94
CA GLY A 21 -11.45 11.55 6.42
C GLY A 21 -10.55 12.46 5.57
N VAL A 22 -9.26 12.14 5.45
CA VAL A 22 -8.32 12.94 4.65
C VAL A 22 -8.30 12.41 3.21
N PRO A 23 -8.44 13.29 2.19
CA PRO A 23 -8.37 12.85 0.80
C PRO A 23 -7.00 12.28 0.44
N HIS A 24 -7.01 11.17 -0.31
CA HIS A 24 -5.81 10.51 -0.83
C HIS A 24 -6.07 10.02 -2.24
N ILE A 25 -4.99 9.91 -3.01
CA ILE A 25 -4.97 9.15 -4.26
C ILE A 25 -4.53 7.74 -3.88
N PHE A 26 -5.38 6.75 -4.11
CA PHE A 26 -5.11 5.36 -3.79
C PHE A 26 -4.50 4.68 -5.01
N VAL A 27 -3.31 4.11 -4.84
CA VAL A 27 -2.66 3.27 -5.86
C VAL A 27 -2.71 1.84 -5.34
N ARG A 28 -3.56 1.03 -5.93
CA ARG A 28 -3.76 -0.36 -5.53
C ARG A 28 -3.00 -1.27 -6.47
N PHE A 29 -1.97 -1.91 -5.92
CA PHE A 29 -1.16 -2.87 -6.68
C PHE A 29 -1.83 -4.24 -6.70
N GLY A 30 -1.59 -4.99 -7.78
CA GLY A 30 -1.85 -6.41 -7.82
C GLY A 30 -0.75 -7.18 -7.12
N ASN A 31 -0.93 -8.49 -7.02
CA ASN A 31 -0.01 -9.44 -6.37
C ASN A 31 0.12 -9.23 -4.86
N CYS A 32 -0.15 -10.29 -4.13
CA CYS A 32 0.07 -10.35 -2.69
C CYS A 32 0.76 -11.67 -2.37
N ASN A 33 1.70 -11.64 -1.43
CA ASN A 33 2.40 -12.84 -0.97
C ASN A 33 1.59 -13.64 0.08
N LEU A 34 0.37 -13.17 0.41
CA LEU A 34 -0.56 -13.86 1.32
C LEU A 34 -1.90 -14.06 0.63
N ARG A 35 -2.67 -15.07 1.09
CA ARG A 35 -4.04 -15.35 0.65
C ARG A 35 -4.95 -15.27 1.85
N CYS A 36 -5.57 -14.12 2.06
CA CYS A 36 -6.47 -13.89 3.19
C CYS A 36 -7.90 -14.20 2.80
N GLU A 37 -8.58 -15.08 3.55
CA GLU A 37 -9.96 -15.49 3.26
C GLU A 37 -10.94 -14.31 3.35
N TRP A 38 -10.65 -13.36 4.23
CA TRP A 38 -11.50 -12.17 4.43
C TRP A 38 -11.13 -11.01 3.50
N CYS A 39 -10.18 -11.22 2.59
CA CYS A 39 -9.79 -10.20 1.64
C CYS A 39 -10.81 -10.09 0.52
N ASP A 40 -11.41 -8.92 0.35
CA ASP A 40 -12.44 -8.67 -0.64
C ASP A 40 -11.88 -8.14 -1.97
N THR A 41 -10.55 -8.00 -2.06
CA THR A 41 -9.89 -7.49 -3.27
C THR A 41 -9.29 -8.62 -4.08
N ASP A 42 -9.59 -8.63 -5.38
CA ASP A 42 -8.97 -9.56 -6.33
C ASP A 42 -7.61 -8.98 -6.78
N PHE A 43 -6.54 -9.47 -6.16
CA PHE A 43 -5.18 -9.02 -6.47
C PHE A 43 -4.56 -9.77 -7.65
N LEU A 44 -5.25 -10.75 -8.20
CA LEU A 44 -4.79 -11.53 -9.36
C LEU A 44 -5.22 -10.91 -10.68
N THR A 45 -6.24 -10.03 -10.65
CA THR A 45 -6.74 -9.33 -11.84
C THR A 45 -6.21 -7.91 -11.81
N TYR A 46 -5.24 -7.62 -12.68
CA TYR A 46 -4.60 -6.32 -12.75
C TYR A 46 -4.10 -6.05 -14.17
N ASN A 47 -3.77 -4.79 -14.43
CA ASN A 47 -3.13 -4.35 -15.67
C ASN A 47 -1.70 -3.91 -15.38
N GLU A 48 -0.78 -4.25 -16.28
CA GLU A 48 0.57 -3.70 -16.22
C GLU A 48 0.53 -2.27 -16.76
N MET A 49 0.97 -1.31 -15.93
CA MET A 49 1.04 0.10 -16.33
C MET A 49 2.48 0.58 -16.23
N SER A 50 2.89 1.36 -17.22
CA SER A 50 4.21 1.99 -17.17
C SER A 50 4.24 3.05 -16.06
N LEU A 51 5.45 3.33 -15.55
CA LEU A 51 5.64 4.38 -14.54
C LEU A 51 5.07 5.71 -15.03
N ASP A 52 5.35 6.10 -16.27
CA ASP A 52 4.84 7.36 -16.82
C ASP A 52 3.33 7.40 -16.88
N SER A 53 2.67 6.29 -17.23
CA SER A 53 1.21 6.20 -17.25
C SER A 53 0.62 6.35 -15.84
N ILE A 54 1.26 5.75 -14.85
CA ILE A 54 0.83 5.87 -13.45
C ILE A 54 0.94 7.32 -12.98
N ILE A 55 2.05 7.97 -13.27
CA ILE A 55 2.27 9.38 -12.90
C ILE A 55 1.21 10.27 -13.58
N ASP A 56 0.91 10.02 -14.84
CA ASP A 56 -0.12 10.78 -15.57
C ASP A 56 -1.50 10.61 -14.93
N GLU A 57 -1.87 9.39 -14.53
CA GLU A 57 -3.14 9.13 -13.86
C GLU A 57 -3.22 9.87 -12.51
N ILE A 58 -2.16 9.83 -11.73
CA ILE A 58 -2.10 10.51 -10.44
C ILE A 58 -2.21 12.03 -10.64
N SER A 59 -1.59 12.56 -11.67
CA SER A 59 -1.57 14.00 -11.97
C SER A 59 -2.93 14.58 -12.33
N LYS A 60 -3.91 13.73 -12.69
CA LYS A 60 -5.27 14.16 -12.98
C LYS A 60 -6.03 14.62 -11.75
N PHE A 61 -5.56 14.25 -10.56
CA PHE A 61 -6.23 14.60 -9.30
C PHE A 61 -5.48 15.72 -8.60
N ASP A 62 -6.22 16.70 -8.11
CA ASP A 62 -5.66 17.79 -7.30
C ASP A 62 -5.57 17.31 -5.85
N CYS A 63 -4.56 16.52 -5.56
CA CYS A 63 -4.38 15.93 -4.24
C CYS A 63 -2.88 15.67 -4.00
N GLU A 64 -2.39 16.09 -2.84
CA GLU A 64 -0.97 15.97 -2.50
C GLU A 64 -0.61 14.64 -1.85
N ARG A 65 -1.59 13.86 -1.43
CA ARG A 65 -1.36 12.62 -0.68
C ARG A 65 -1.62 11.40 -1.56
N VAL A 66 -0.64 10.51 -1.62
CA VAL A 66 -0.72 9.24 -2.33
C VAL A 66 -0.51 8.12 -1.33
N ILE A 67 -1.37 7.10 -1.37
CA ILE A 67 -1.22 5.92 -0.53
C ILE A 67 -1.09 4.68 -1.40
N PHE A 68 -0.04 3.90 -1.14
CA PHE A 68 0.19 2.61 -1.78
C PHE A 68 -0.51 1.52 -0.97
N THR A 69 -1.34 0.77 -1.63
CA THR A 69 -2.12 -0.30 -1.01
C THR A 69 -2.30 -1.44 -2.00
N GLY A 70 -3.19 -2.34 -1.74
CA GLY A 70 -3.57 -3.36 -2.69
C GLY A 70 -3.35 -4.74 -2.16
N GLY A 71 -2.64 -5.55 -2.95
CA GLY A 71 -1.93 -6.73 -2.57
C GLY A 71 -0.86 -6.39 -1.53
N GLU A 72 0.40 -6.69 -1.83
CA GLU A 72 1.49 -6.22 -0.96
C GLU A 72 2.36 -5.23 -1.73
N PRO A 73 2.27 -3.90 -1.41
CA PRO A 73 3.02 -2.89 -2.15
C PRO A 73 4.54 -3.11 -2.12
N CYS A 74 5.07 -3.66 -1.03
CA CYS A 74 6.52 -3.87 -0.89
C CYS A 74 7.08 -4.94 -1.84
N LEU A 75 6.23 -5.68 -2.55
CA LEU A 75 6.67 -6.55 -3.65
C LEU A 75 7.11 -5.73 -4.87
N GLN A 76 6.80 -4.44 -4.90
CA GLN A 76 7.09 -3.56 -6.03
C GLN A 76 8.30 -2.69 -5.75
N ASP A 77 8.86 -2.10 -6.81
CA ASP A 77 9.95 -1.13 -6.69
C ASP A 77 9.36 0.24 -6.30
N LEU A 78 9.12 0.40 -5.00
CA LEU A 78 8.54 1.63 -4.46
C LEU A 78 9.53 2.79 -4.44
N GLU A 79 10.82 2.50 -4.48
CA GLU A 79 11.85 3.53 -4.49
C GLU A 79 11.76 4.37 -5.77
N THR A 80 11.61 3.71 -6.90
CA THR A 80 11.56 4.38 -8.21
C THR A 80 10.29 5.22 -8.36
N ILE A 81 9.11 4.63 -8.10
CA ILE A 81 7.85 5.37 -8.20
C ILE A 81 7.76 6.44 -7.13
N GLY A 82 8.23 6.14 -5.93
CA GLY A 82 8.21 7.09 -4.82
C GLY A 82 9.04 8.32 -5.09
N ARG A 83 10.22 8.15 -5.67
CA ARG A 83 11.10 9.27 -6.02
C ARG A 83 10.42 10.21 -7.02
N ARG A 84 9.77 9.65 -8.04
CA ARG A 84 9.03 10.44 -9.04
C ARG A 84 7.90 11.23 -8.40
N LEU A 85 7.15 10.61 -7.47
CA LEU A 85 6.06 11.28 -6.77
C LEU A 85 6.56 12.35 -5.81
N LYS A 86 7.67 12.11 -5.11
CA LYS A 86 8.29 13.11 -4.24
C LYS A 86 8.75 14.34 -5.01
N GLU A 87 9.30 14.15 -6.20
CA GLU A 87 9.69 15.24 -7.09
C GLU A 87 8.49 16.13 -7.46
N ASN A 88 7.28 15.55 -7.45
CA ASN A 88 6.03 16.26 -7.70
C ASN A 88 5.35 16.76 -6.42
N GLY A 89 6.05 16.75 -5.30
CA GLY A 89 5.55 17.28 -4.02
C GLY A 89 4.54 16.41 -3.31
N LYS A 90 4.47 15.12 -3.63
CA LYS A 90 3.51 14.22 -3.01
C LYS A 90 3.98 13.71 -1.64
N HIS A 91 3.04 13.56 -0.71
CA HIS A 91 3.24 12.85 0.56
C HIS A 91 2.88 11.38 0.32
N LEU A 92 3.75 10.47 0.74
CA LEU A 92 3.61 9.04 0.46
C LEU A 92 3.28 8.26 1.73
N SER A 93 2.18 7.52 1.67
CA SER A 93 1.77 6.58 2.73
C SER A 93 1.74 5.17 2.16
N ILE A 94 1.79 4.17 3.03
CA ILE A 94 1.72 2.76 2.64
C ILE A 94 0.90 1.97 3.64
N GLU A 95 0.15 0.99 3.13
CA GLU A 95 -0.45 -0.07 3.92
C GLU A 95 0.24 -1.36 3.52
N THR A 96 0.93 -2.01 4.46
CA THR A 96 1.75 -3.20 4.21
C THR A 96 1.45 -4.29 5.23
N ASN A 97 1.61 -5.55 4.83
CA ASN A 97 1.49 -6.68 5.77
C ASN A 97 2.75 -6.87 6.64
N GLY A 98 3.80 -6.09 6.39
CA GLY A 98 5.01 -6.11 7.20
C GLY A 98 5.99 -7.22 6.90
N THR A 99 5.73 -8.04 5.87
CA THR A 99 6.64 -9.16 5.53
C THR A 99 7.96 -8.70 4.91
N MET A 100 8.00 -7.46 4.42
CA MET A 100 9.19 -6.86 3.83
C MET A 100 9.45 -5.49 4.43
N VAL A 101 10.69 -5.05 4.41
CA VAL A 101 11.07 -3.72 4.93
C VAL A 101 10.59 -2.64 3.96
N VAL A 102 9.93 -1.62 4.51
CA VAL A 102 9.43 -0.48 3.73
C VAL A 102 10.59 0.47 3.43
N PRO A 103 10.72 0.96 2.18
CA PRO A 103 11.75 1.95 1.86
C PRO A 103 11.60 3.26 2.64
N GLU A 104 12.72 3.90 2.91
CA GLU A 104 12.74 5.15 3.69
C GLU A 104 12.03 6.31 3.00
N ILE A 105 11.81 6.23 1.70
CA ILE A 105 11.12 7.27 0.94
C ILE A 105 9.64 7.43 1.34
N ILE A 106 9.07 6.45 2.01
CA ILE A 106 7.69 6.47 2.47
C ILE A 106 7.57 7.32 3.73
N ASP A 107 6.63 8.27 3.75
CA ASP A 107 6.45 9.23 4.84
C ASP A 107 5.61 8.68 5.99
N TRP A 108 4.62 7.82 5.70
CA TRP A 108 3.72 7.27 6.72
C TRP A 108 3.52 5.78 6.47
N ILE A 109 3.78 4.97 7.48
CA ILE A 109 3.75 3.51 7.38
C ILE A 109 2.67 2.94 8.28
N CYS A 110 1.66 2.29 7.67
CA CYS A 110 0.67 1.50 8.38
C CYS A 110 1.01 0.02 8.19
N VAL A 111 1.33 -0.66 9.28
CA VAL A 111 1.64 -2.08 9.25
C VAL A 111 0.41 -2.88 9.68
N SER A 112 -0.01 -3.84 8.87
CA SER A 112 -1.11 -4.73 9.17
C SER A 112 -0.60 -6.17 9.18
N PRO A 113 0.07 -6.61 10.27
CA PRO A 113 0.69 -7.93 10.32
C PRO A 113 -0.36 -9.04 10.37
N LYS A 114 -0.02 -10.18 9.77
CA LYS A 114 -0.88 -11.36 9.73
C LYS A 114 -0.24 -12.56 10.43
N ASP A 115 0.83 -12.34 11.20
CA ASP A 115 1.59 -13.41 11.85
C ASP A 115 0.78 -14.22 12.86
N GLN A 116 -0.23 -13.62 13.49
CA GLN A 116 -1.13 -14.35 14.39
C GLN A 116 -2.04 -15.32 13.65
N LEU A 117 -2.28 -15.10 12.36
CA LEU A 117 -3.15 -15.91 11.52
C LEU A 117 -2.34 -16.87 10.64
N TYR A 118 -1.08 -16.60 10.45
CA TYR A 118 -0.15 -17.39 9.65
C TYR A 118 1.13 -17.60 10.48
N PRO A 119 1.18 -18.66 11.33
CA PRO A 119 2.27 -18.83 12.31
C PRO A 119 3.67 -18.90 11.72
N ASN A 120 3.80 -19.30 10.45
CA ASN A 120 5.09 -19.41 9.78
C ASN A 120 5.52 -18.12 9.10
N MET A 121 4.69 -17.07 9.15
CA MET A 121 5.00 -15.80 8.52
C MET A 121 5.96 -15.01 9.40
N LYS A 122 6.98 -14.43 8.78
CA LYS A 122 7.94 -13.59 9.46
C LYS A 122 7.64 -12.11 9.19
N ILE A 123 7.56 -11.32 10.26
CA ILE A 123 7.40 -9.88 10.15
C ILE A 123 8.79 -9.23 10.10
N SER A 124 9.10 -8.53 9.01
CA SER A 124 10.37 -7.83 8.81
C SER A 124 10.23 -6.34 9.11
N GLN A 125 9.08 -5.72 8.82
CA GLN A 125 8.82 -4.31 9.14
C GLN A 125 8.14 -4.24 10.51
N ARG A 126 8.91 -3.96 11.55
CA ARG A 126 8.40 -3.92 12.92
C ARG A 126 8.15 -2.50 13.45
N ASN A 127 8.62 -1.51 12.72
CA ASN A 127 8.39 -0.10 13.04
C ASN A 127 7.40 0.49 12.05
N GLY A 128 6.60 1.44 12.51
CA GLY A 128 5.65 2.13 11.65
C GLY A 128 4.92 3.19 12.44
N ASP A 129 4.06 3.92 11.76
CA ASP A 129 3.27 5.00 12.34
C ASP A 129 1.92 4.53 12.83
N GLU A 130 1.38 3.48 12.21
CA GLU A 130 0.13 2.84 12.60
C GLU A 130 0.26 1.32 12.58
N LEU A 131 -0.50 0.68 13.48
CA LEU A 131 -0.67 -0.77 13.50
C LEU A 131 -2.14 -1.07 13.26
N LYS A 132 -2.44 -1.89 12.25
CA LYS A 132 -3.78 -2.32 11.91
C LYS A 132 -3.85 -3.84 12.02
N VAL A 133 -4.75 -4.37 12.84
CA VAL A 133 -4.90 -5.81 13.06
C VAL A 133 -6.32 -6.22 12.69
N VAL A 134 -6.44 -7.23 11.82
CA VAL A 134 -7.73 -7.84 11.49
C VAL A 134 -8.14 -8.76 12.63
N TYR A 135 -9.27 -8.48 13.26
CA TYR A 135 -9.77 -9.29 14.37
C TYR A 135 -10.53 -10.51 13.83
N CYS A 136 -10.05 -11.69 14.18
CA CYS A 136 -10.68 -12.97 13.80
C CYS A 136 -10.84 -13.90 15.02
N GLY A 137 -10.95 -13.31 16.23
CA GLY A 137 -11.04 -14.08 17.48
C GLY A 137 -9.70 -14.41 18.11
N GLN A 138 -8.58 -13.95 17.56
CA GLN A 138 -7.25 -14.17 18.13
C GLN A 138 -7.01 -13.29 19.35
N ASP A 139 -6.03 -13.68 20.16
CA ASP A 139 -5.59 -12.90 21.32
C ASP A 139 -4.76 -11.71 20.85
N LEU A 140 -5.19 -10.50 21.21
CA LEU A 140 -4.52 -9.25 20.87
C LEU A 140 -3.67 -8.67 21.99
N THR A 141 -3.53 -9.37 23.11
CA THR A 141 -2.75 -8.91 24.26
C THR A 141 -1.25 -9.17 24.14
#